data_8298ef8692f38451ae1904a19f51bf92
#
_entry.id   8298ef8692f38451ae1904a19f51bf92
#
_cell.length_a   1.000
_cell.length_b   1.000
_cell.length_c   1.000
_cell.angle_alpha   90.00
_cell.angle_beta   90.00
_cell.angle_gamma   90.00
#
_symmetry.space_group_name_H-M   'P 1'
#
loop_
_entity.id
_entity.type
_entity.pdbx_description
1 polymer ?
#
loop_
_entity_poly.entity_id
_entity_poly.type
_entity_poly.pdbx_seq_one_letter_code
_entity_poly.pdbx_strand_id
1 'polypeptide(L)'
;MNYILEKVTLDKKEVLHNLLQFALYDGSKYIKNELTEHANFEYKWFDNYFTDNDREAYFIKNDKTYLGFVMINENLKFNNTGKSIAEFLIIPQYRRKHIGKKVAIEIFEKYKGYWEIST
;
A
#
# COMPACT_ATOMS: atom_id res chain seq x y z
N MET A 1 -5.62 -19.26 -3.45
CA MET A 1 -5.30 -18.41 -4.60
C MET A 1 -3.84 -17.98 -4.52
N ASN A 2 -3.13 -18.14 -5.62
CA ASN A 2 -1.74 -17.73 -5.69
C ASN A 2 -1.64 -16.25 -5.98
N TYR A 3 -0.58 -15.63 -5.51
CA TYR A 3 -0.30 -14.22 -5.79
C TYR A 3 1.20 -14.01 -5.99
N ILE A 4 1.54 -12.90 -6.63
CA ILE A 4 2.89 -12.38 -6.68
C ILE A 4 2.90 -10.93 -6.20
N LEU A 5 4.04 -10.49 -5.68
CA LEU A 5 4.29 -9.09 -5.38
C LEU A 5 5.10 -8.49 -6.54
N GLU A 6 4.52 -7.48 -7.18
CA GLU A 6 5.16 -6.79 -8.28
C GLU A 6 5.49 -5.36 -7.85
N LYS A 7 6.76 -5.01 -7.86
CA LYS A 7 7.16 -3.66 -7.46
C LYS A 7 6.55 -2.64 -8.44
N VAL A 8 5.95 -1.59 -7.88
CA VAL A 8 5.34 -0.54 -8.70
C VAL A 8 6.44 0.35 -9.25
N THR A 9 6.46 0.50 -10.57
CA THR A 9 7.39 1.38 -11.27
C THR A 9 6.67 2.63 -11.74
N LEU A 10 7.43 3.65 -12.14
CA LEU A 10 6.88 4.95 -12.49
C LEU A 10 5.81 4.88 -13.59
N ASP A 11 5.97 3.97 -14.56
CA ASP A 11 5.02 3.80 -15.65
C ASP A 11 3.66 3.25 -15.18
N LYS A 12 3.58 2.73 -13.95
CA LYS A 12 2.35 2.22 -13.35
C LYS A 12 1.81 3.13 -12.24
N LYS A 13 2.31 4.34 -12.16
CA LYS A 13 1.93 5.31 -11.12
C LYS A 13 0.43 5.53 -11.08
N GLU A 14 -0.21 5.69 -12.24
CA GLU A 14 -1.64 5.92 -12.32
C GLU A 14 -2.45 4.72 -11.80
N VAL A 15 -1.98 3.51 -12.08
CA VAL A 15 -2.64 2.30 -11.59
C VAL A 15 -2.61 2.25 -10.07
N LEU A 16 -1.46 2.55 -9.48
CA LEU A 16 -1.35 2.61 -8.02
C LEU A 16 -2.26 3.69 -7.45
N HIS A 17 -2.30 4.86 -8.08
CA HIS A 17 -3.16 5.95 -7.63
C HIS A 17 -4.63 5.53 -7.60
N ASN A 18 -5.08 4.80 -8.62
CA ASN A 18 -6.45 4.31 -8.69
C ASN A 18 -6.76 3.31 -7.57
N LEU A 19 -5.83 2.39 -7.29
CA LEU A 19 -6.00 1.42 -6.20
C LEU A 19 -5.99 2.12 -4.84
N LEU A 20 -5.11 3.09 -4.67
CA LEU A 20 -5.01 3.87 -3.43
C LEU A 20 -6.33 4.58 -3.11
N GLN A 21 -7.06 5.05 -4.12
CA GLN A 21 -8.34 5.72 -3.90
C GLN A 21 -9.35 4.82 -3.18
N PHE A 22 -9.34 3.52 -3.44
CA PHE A 22 -10.21 2.59 -2.72
C PHE A 22 -9.88 2.55 -1.22
N ALA A 23 -8.60 2.53 -0.88
CA ALA A 23 -8.18 2.53 0.51
C ALA A 23 -8.53 3.84 1.21
N LEU A 24 -8.33 4.96 0.52
CA LEU A 24 -8.63 6.28 1.08
C LEU A 24 -10.14 6.48 1.26
N TYR A 25 -10.94 5.99 0.33
CA TYR A 25 -12.39 6.01 0.44
C TYR A 25 -12.85 5.20 1.66
N ASP A 26 -12.35 4.00 1.82
CA ASP A 26 -12.70 3.16 2.96
C ASP A 26 -12.25 3.80 4.28
N GLY A 27 -11.05 4.36 4.32
CA GLY A 27 -10.51 5.04 5.50
C GLY A 27 -11.24 6.33 5.86
N SER A 28 -12.01 6.92 4.94
CA SER A 28 -12.74 8.16 5.21
C SER A 28 -13.84 8.01 6.27
N LYS A 29 -14.18 6.78 6.63
CA LYS A 29 -15.07 6.49 7.77
C LYS A 29 -14.45 6.95 9.09
N TYR A 30 -13.13 6.97 9.17
CA TYR A 30 -12.40 7.19 10.42
C TYR A 30 -11.56 8.45 10.40
N ILE A 31 -11.04 8.82 9.23
CA ILE A 31 -10.18 10.00 9.07
C ILE A 31 -10.87 10.94 8.10
N LYS A 32 -11.20 12.14 8.59
CA LYS A 32 -11.84 13.15 7.75
C LYS A 32 -10.88 13.55 6.63
N ASN A 33 -11.33 13.38 5.40
CA ASN A 33 -10.57 13.71 4.21
C ASN A 33 -11.56 14.17 3.15
N GLU A 34 -11.32 15.33 2.56
CA GLU A 34 -12.24 15.89 1.58
C GLU A 34 -11.77 15.56 0.16
N LEU A 35 -12.73 15.36 -0.74
CA LEU A 35 -12.43 15.18 -2.14
C LEU A 35 -11.91 16.48 -2.75
N THR A 36 -10.99 16.36 -3.68
CA THR A 36 -10.52 17.49 -4.50
C THR A 36 -11.61 17.91 -5.50
N GLU A 37 -11.36 18.97 -6.26
CA GLU A 37 -12.26 19.40 -7.32
C GLU A 37 -12.46 18.32 -8.41
N HIS A 38 -11.54 17.35 -8.49
CA HIS A 38 -11.61 16.23 -9.43
C HIS A 38 -12.28 15.00 -8.83
N ALA A 39 -12.87 15.14 -7.63
CA ALA A 39 -13.57 14.07 -6.92
C ALA A 39 -12.68 12.86 -6.62
N ASN A 40 -11.45 13.11 -6.27
CA ASN A 40 -10.53 12.10 -5.74
C ASN A 40 -9.90 12.60 -4.44
N PHE A 41 -9.24 11.69 -3.71
CA PHE A 41 -8.53 12.04 -2.49
C PHE A 41 -7.06 12.31 -2.81
N GLU A 42 -6.51 13.40 -2.28
CA GLU A 42 -5.07 13.63 -2.29
C GLU A 42 -4.37 12.70 -1.32
N TYR A 43 -3.16 12.30 -1.68
CA TYR A 43 -2.29 11.54 -0.79
C TYR A 43 -0.94 12.25 -0.74
N LYS A 44 -0.64 12.84 0.41
CA LYS A 44 0.61 13.55 0.62
C LYS A 44 1.77 12.58 0.44
N TRP A 45 2.83 13.02 -0.23
CA TRP A 45 4.04 12.23 -0.50
C TRP A 45 3.83 11.08 -1.50
N PHE A 46 2.71 11.06 -2.24
CA PHE A 46 2.47 9.99 -3.22
C PHE A 46 3.60 9.91 -4.25
N ASP A 47 3.99 11.05 -4.81
CA ASP A 47 5.05 11.09 -5.82
C ASP A 47 6.39 10.61 -5.28
N ASN A 48 6.62 10.76 -3.99
CA ASN A 48 7.87 10.35 -3.34
C ASN A 48 8.05 8.82 -3.33
N TYR A 49 6.98 8.06 -3.55
CA TYR A 49 7.10 6.60 -3.70
C TYR A 49 7.85 6.20 -4.97
N PHE A 50 8.03 7.14 -5.89
CA PHE A 50 8.72 6.90 -7.16
C PHE A 50 10.07 7.60 -7.25
N THR A 51 10.38 8.49 -6.31
CA THR A 51 11.62 9.28 -6.33
C THR A 51 12.53 9.03 -5.15
N ASP A 52 11.99 8.61 -4.00
CA ASP A 52 12.74 8.48 -2.75
C ASP A 52 13.10 7.01 -2.49
N ASN A 53 14.29 6.78 -1.95
CA ASN A 53 14.76 5.43 -1.65
C ASN A 53 14.10 4.82 -0.41
N ASP A 54 13.47 5.64 0.43
CA ASP A 54 12.82 5.19 1.67
C ASP A 54 11.32 4.93 1.51
N ARG A 55 10.84 4.93 0.29
CA ARG A 55 9.43 4.65 -0.03
C ARG A 55 9.34 3.71 -1.21
N GLU A 56 8.45 2.74 -1.10
CA GLU A 56 8.19 1.80 -2.20
C GLU A 56 6.79 1.23 -2.09
N ALA A 57 6.31 0.65 -3.19
CA ALA A 57 5.00 0.05 -3.25
C ALA A 57 5.04 -1.22 -4.08
N TYR A 58 4.14 -2.13 -3.78
CA TYR A 58 3.97 -3.37 -4.51
C TYR A 58 2.51 -3.57 -4.87
N PHE A 59 2.26 -4.03 -6.09
CA PHE A 59 0.99 -4.60 -6.44
C PHE A 59 0.93 -6.04 -5.93
N ILE A 60 -0.24 -6.46 -5.51
CA ILE A 60 -0.53 -7.85 -5.19
C ILE A 60 -1.35 -8.35 -6.35
N LYS A 61 -0.83 -9.31 -7.12
CA LYS A 61 -1.44 -9.74 -8.38
C LYS A 61 -1.58 -11.26 -8.44
N ASN A 62 -2.61 -11.70 -9.13
CA ASN A 62 -2.71 -13.07 -9.63
C ASN A 62 -2.77 -12.95 -11.15
N ASP A 63 -1.69 -13.39 -11.83
CA ASP A 63 -1.52 -13.20 -13.27
C ASP A 63 -1.70 -11.71 -13.63
N LYS A 64 -2.70 -11.36 -14.41
CA LYS A 64 -2.97 -9.97 -14.81
C LYS A 64 -3.98 -9.27 -13.89
N THR A 65 -4.50 -9.96 -12.90
CA THR A 65 -5.53 -9.43 -12.02
C THR A 65 -4.90 -8.76 -10.81
N TYR A 66 -5.28 -7.52 -10.54
CA TYR A 66 -4.88 -6.82 -9.32
C TYR A 66 -5.76 -7.30 -8.16
N LEU A 67 -5.13 -7.83 -7.13
CA LEU A 67 -5.82 -8.27 -5.90
C LEU A 67 -5.78 -7.19 -4.83
N GLY A 68 -4.78 -6.31 -4.90
CA GLY A 68 -4.57 -5.26 -3.92
C GLY A 68 -3.21 -4.60 -4.09
N PHE A 69 -2.77 -3.92 -3.03
CA PHE A 69 -1.46 -3.26 -3.04
C PHE A 69 -0.97 -3.06 -1.61
N VAL A 70 0.32 -2.77 -1.48
CA VAL A 70 0.92 -2.36 -0.22
C VAL A 70 1.90 -1.22 -0.48
N MET A 71 1.88 -0.21 0.38
CA MET A 71 2.81 0.92 0.35
C MET A 71 3.63 0.92 1.62
N ILE A 72 4.94 1.04 1.48
CA ILE A 72 5.91 0.90 2.56
C ILE A 72 6.77 2.16 2.61
N ASN A 73 7.03 2.67 3.80
CA ASN A 73 7.97 3.77 3.98
C ASN A 73 8.82 3.56 5.23
N GLU A 74 9.70 4.53 5.51
CA GLU A 74 10.54 4.52 6.71
C GLU A 74 10.21 5.71 7.62
N ASN A 75 9.00 6.22 7.52
CA ASN A 75 8.50 7.31 8.35
C ASN A 75 7.93 6.74 9.65
N LEU A 76 8.79 6.60 10.65
CA LEU A 76 8.47 5.94 11.91
C LEU A 76 8.09 6.94 13.00
N LYS A 77 7.19 6.52 13.91
CA LYS A 77 6.76 7.32 15.06
C LYS A 77 7.53 6.97 16.33
N PHE A 78 7.95 5.73 16.48
CA PHE A 78 8.44 5.21 17.76
C PHE A 78 9.88 4.69 17.72
N ASN A 79 10.52 4.71 16.56
CA ASN A 79 11.89 4.21 16.41
C ASN A 79 12.63 5.04 15.37
N ASN A 80 13.96 4.95 15.37
CA ASN A 80 14.80 5.70 14.42
C ASN A 80 15.06 4.94 13.13
N THR A 81 15.02 3.61 13.19
CA THR A 81 15.27 2.76 12.01
C THR A 81 14.21 1.68 11.91
N GLY A 82 13.89 1.31 10.69
CA GLY A 82 12.90 0.30 10.40
C GLY A 82 11.96 0.75 9.28
N LYS A 83 10.88 0.02 9.10
CA LYS A 83 9.91 0.29 8.05
C LYS A 83 8.50 0.36 8.62
N SER A 84 7.62 0.98 7.85
CA SER A 84 6.21 1.11 8.21
C SER A 84 5.37 0.70 7.02
N ILE A 85 4.27 -0.03 7.28
CA ILE A 85 3.23 -0.23 6.28
C ILE A 85 2.33 1.01 6.34
N ALA A 86 2.40 1.82 5.29
CA ALA A 86 1.64 3.06 5.21
C ALA A 86 0.21 2.81 4.75
N GLU A 87 0.04 1.97 3.73
CA GLU A 87 -1.27 1.59 3.20
C GLU A 87 -1.21 0.12 2.78
N PHE A 88 -2.33 -0.56 2.99
CA PHE A 88 -2.45 -1.98 2.64
C PHE A 88 -3.92 -2.26 2.31
N LEU A 89 -4.17 -2.79 1.13
CA LEU A 89 -5.52 -3.10 0.70
C LEU A 89 -5.55 -4.42 -0.05
N ILE A 90 -6.50 -5.27 0.33
CA ILE A 90 -6.94 -6.40 -0.49
C ILE A 90 -8.35 -6.06 -0.95
N ILE A 91 -8.57 -6.12 -2.26
CA ILE A 91 -9.91 -5.88 -2.82
C ILE A 91 -10.90 -6.84 -2.17
N PRO A 92 -12.07 -6.37 -1.71
CA PRO A 92 -12.96 -7.18 -0.86
C PRO A 92 -13.30 -8.58 -1.37
N GLN A 93 -13.50 -8.74 -2.69
CA GLN A 93 -13.85 -10.05 -3.25
C GLN A 93 -12.75 -11.10 -3.11
N TYR A 94 -11.51 -10.68 -2.82
CA TYR A 94 -10.37 -11.58 -2.64
C TYR A 94 -10.01 -11.79 -1.18
N ARG A 95 -10.74 -11.19 -0.26
CA ARG A 95 -10.56 -11.40 1.18
C ARG A 95 -11.02 -12.81 1.56
N ARG A 96 -10.69 -13.25 2.77
CA ARG A 96 -11.01 -14.59 3.29
C ARG A 96 -10.24 -15.73 2.61
N LYS A 97 -9.23 -15.41 1.82
CA LYS A 97 -8.32 -16.41 1.20
C LYS A 97 -6.93 -16.35 1.83
N HIS A 98 -6.82 -15.68 2.97
CA HIS A 98 -5.57 -15.50 3.72
C HIS A 98 -4.46 -14.79 2.95
N ILE A 99 -4.79 -14.11 1.85
CA ILE A 99 -3.81 -13.40 1.03
C ILE A 99 -3.14 -12.29 1.82
N GLY A 100 -3.93 -11.49 2.54
CA GLY A 100 -3.40 -10.38 3.34
C GLY A 100 -2.36 -10.83 4.34
N LYS A 101 -2.64 -11.92 5.07
CA LYS A 101 -1.71 -12.49 6.04
C LYS A 101 -0.43 -12.98 5.37
N LYS A 102 -0.56 -13.69 4.25
CA LYS A 102 0.60 -14.20 3.51
C LYS A 102 1.48 -13.08 2.98
N VAL A 103 0.87 -12.03 2.44
CA VAL A 103 1.59 -10.85 1.94
C VAL A 103 2.34 -10.17 3.07
N ALA A 104 1.69 -9.96 4.21
CA ALA A 104 2.34 -9.33 5.36
C ALA A 104 3.56 -10.13 5.81
N ILE A 105 3.44 -11.45 5.91
CA ILE A 105 4.55 -12.33 6.28
C ILE A 105 5.69 -12.20 5.27
N GLU A 106 5.38 -12.25 3.99
CA GLU A 106 6.40 -12.14 2.94
C GLU A 106 7.14 -10.81 3.00
N ILE A 107 6.42 -9.71 3.21
CA ILE A 107 7.01 -8.38 3.35
C ILE A 107 7.94 -8.33 4.57
N PHE A 108 7.49 -8.84 5.72
CA PHE A 108 8.32 -8.84 6.94
C PHE A 108 9.56 -9.71 6.78
N GLU A 109 9.48 -10.80 6.05
CA GLU A 109 10.64 -11.64 5.78
C GLU A 109 11.60 -11.01 4.79
N LYS A 110 11.08 -10.26 3.82
CA LYS A 110 11.90 -9.56 2.82
C LYS A 110 12.69 -8.43 3.44
N TYR A 111 12.11 -7.71 4.40
CA TYR A 111 12.73 -6.58 5.07
C TYR A 111 12.74 -6.83 6.57
N LYS A 112 13.67 -7.66 7.01
CA LYS A 112 13.79 -8.00 8.44
C LYS A 112 14.19 -6.79 9.28
N GLY A 113 13.70 -6.74 10.50
CA GLY A 113 13.97 -5.67 11.44
C GLY A 113 12.68 -5.14 12.05
N TYR A 114 12.72 -3.89 12.48
CA TYR A 114 11.61 -3.25 13.15
C TYR A 114 10.56 -2.78 12.17
N TRP A 115 9.30 -3.00 12.53
CA TRP A 115 8.13 -2.58 11.73
C TRP A 115 7.12 -1.84 12.58
N GLU A 116 6.50 -0.81 11.98
CA GLU A 116 5.32 -0.16 12.52
C GLU A 116 4.15 -0.37 11.55
N ILE A 117 2.99 -0.70 12.11
CA ILE A 117 1.76 -0.87 11.35
C ILE A 117 0.74 0.06 11.96
N SER A 118 0.24 0.99 11.14
CA SER A 118 -0.80 1.92 11.54
C SER A 118 -2.17 1.28 11.36
N THR A 119 -3.01 1.37 12.37
CA THR A 119 -4.38 0.86 12.31
C THR A 119 -5.38 1.99 12.23
#